data_83bb7c4ef34c9fa084f080db1ca32cd4
#
_entry.id   83bb7c4ef34c9fa084f080db1ca32cd4
#
_cell.length_a   1.000
_cell.length_b   1.000
_cell.length_c   1.000
_cell.angle_alpha   90.00
_cell.angle_beta   90.00
_cell.angle_gamma   90.00
#
_symmetry.space_group_name_H-M   'P 1'
#
loop_
_entity.id
_entity.type
_entity.pdbx_description
1 polymer ?
#
loop_
_entity_poly.entity_id
_entity_poly.type
_entity_poly.pdbx_seq_one_letter_code
_entity_poly.pdbx_strand_id
1 'polypeptide(L)'
;MATFKHISSKNADYGAAEAYLTFEHDEFTMKPTLDENGRLVPREGYRLATLNCGEEDFAVACLRSNLRYGKNQKREDVKSHHYIISFDPRDGTDNGLTVDKAQSLGEEFCNEHFPGHQAIVCTHPDGHNHSGNIHVHIAVSYTHLRAHETSQDL
;
A
#
# COMPACT_ATOMS: atom_id res chain seq x y z
N MET A 1 19.61 7.71 -3.71
CA MET A 1 18.99 8.32 -2.49
C MET A 1 17.47 8.15 -2.55
N ALA A 2 16.86 7.78 -1.46
CA ALA A 2 15.40 7.56 -1.41
C ALA A 2 14.72 8.70 -0.66
N THR A 3 13.50 9.01 -1.05
CA THR A 3 12.62 9.92 -0.31
C THR A 3 11.48 9.13 0.31
N PHE A 4 10.94 9.64 1.39
CA PHE A 4 9.89 8.96 2.15
C PHE A 4 8.74 9.93 2.42
N LYS A 5 7.52 9.47 2.17
CA LYS A 5 6.31 10.27 2.40
C LYS A 5 5.29 9.46 3.18
N HIS A 6 4.63 10.09 4.14
CA HIS A 6 3.60 9.46 4.96
C HIS A 6 2.28 10.23 4.85
N ILE A 7 1.18 9.50 4.68
CA ILE A 7 -0.17 10.04 4.63
C ILE A 7 -1.07 9.17 5.50
N SER A 8 -1.79 9.76 6.45
CA SER A 8 -2.83 9.03 7.18
C SER A 8 -4.16 9.14 6.43
N SER A 9 -4.99 8.11 6.52
CA SER A 9 -6.27 8.06 5.82
C SER A 9 -7.42 7.66 6.74
N LYS A 10 -8.51 8.39 6.64
CA LYS A 10 -9.76 8.08 7.35
C LYS A 10 -10.76 7.35 6.44
N ASN A 11 -10.37 7.10 5.18
CA ASN A 11 -11.22 6.42 4.21
C ASN A 11 -11.44 4.97 4.61
N ALA A 12 -12.68 4.57 4.75
CA ALA A 12 -13.06 3.20 5.09
C ALA A 12 -12.97 2.24 3.90
N ASP A 13 -12.79 2.75 2.69
CA ASP A 13 -12.71 1.93 1.48
C ASP A 13 -11.27 1.49 1.22
N TYR A 14 -10.89 0.39 1.83
CA TYR A 14 -9.57 -0.22 1.60
C TYR A 14 -9.43 -0.75 0.17
N GLY A 15 -10.53 -1.08 -0.48
CA GLY A 15 -10.53 -1.52 -1.88
C GLY A 15 -10.14 -0.41 -2.84
N ALA A 16 -10.48 0.84 -2.52
CA ALA A 16 -10.07 1.97 -3.33
C ALA A 16 -8.55 2.14 -3.33
N ALA A 17 -7.91 1.95 -2.17
CA ALA A 17 -6.46 2.01 -2.06
C ALA A 17 -5.80 0.91 -2.91
N GLU A 18 -6.32 -0.31 -2.82
CA GLU A 18 -5.82 -1.44 -3.60
C GLU A 18 -6.00 -1.20 -5.10
N ALA A 19 -7.15 -0.70 -5.52
CA ALA A 19 -7.43 -0.38 -6.92
C ALA A 19 -6.48 0.69 -7.45
N TYR A 20 -6.19 1.72 -6.66
CA TYR A 20 -5.24 2.76 -7.04
C TYR A 20 -3.86 2.17 -7.33
N LEU A 21 -3.45 1.17 -6.56
CA LEU A 21 -2.13 0.55 -6.71
C LEU A 21 -2.05 -0.39 -7.90
N THR A 22 -3.14 -1.05 -8.27
CA THR A 22 -3.15 -2.09 -9.30
C THR A 22 -3.63 -1.62 -10.68
N PHE A 23 -4.38 -0.53 -10.74
CA PHE A 23 -4.88 0.03 -12.00
C PHE A 23 -4.32 1.41 -12.25
N GLU A 24 -4.18 1.78 -13.52
CA GLU A 24 -3.69 3.10 -13.90
C GLU A 24 -4.69 4.19 -13.53
N HIS A 25 -4.17 5.30 -13.02
CA HIS A 25 -4.94 6.50 -12.69
C HIS A 25 -4.28 7.73 -13.28
N ASP A 26 -5.09 8.72 -13.63
CA ASP A 26 -4.58 10.02 -14.06
C ASP A 26 -3.92 10.72 -12.88
N GLU A 27 -2.70 11.21 -13.07
CA GLU A 27 -1.91 11.83 -12.01
C GLU A 27 -2.52 13.11 -11.45
N PHE A 28 -3.24 13.85 -12.30
CA PHE A 28 -3.78 15.16 -11.95
C PHE A 28 -5.18 15.07 -11.39
N THR A 29 -6.04 14.26 -12.00
CA THR A 29 -7.45 14.13 -11.60
C THR A 29 -7.69 13.02 -10.59
N MET A 30 -6.73 12.09 -10.44
CA MET A 30 -6.83 10.90 -9.60
C MET A 30 -7.95 9.95 -10.04
N LYS A 31 -8.47 10.13 -11.24
CA LYS A 31 -9.51 9.26 -11.80
C LYS A 31 -8.88 8.07 -12.51
N PRO A 32 -9.56 6.90 -12.50
CA PRO A 32 -9.05 5.73 -13.20
C PRO A 32 -8.95 5.98 -14.70
N THR A 33 -7.88 5.46 -15.30
CA THR A 33 -7.73 5.43 -16.75
C THR A 33 -8.58 4.30 -17.30
N LEU A 34 -9.41 4.61 -18.30
CA LEU A 34 -10.29 3.64 -18.93
C LEU A 34 -9.82 3.35 -20.36
N ASP A 35 -9.97 2.10 -20.79
CA ASP A 35 -9.69 1.71 -22.16
C ASP A 35 -10.86 2.05 -23.08
N GLU A 36 -10.79 1.66 -24.36
CA GLU A 36 -11.82 1.92 -25.36
C GLU A 36 -13.18 1.33 -24.99
N ASN A 37 -13.19 0.27 -24.19
CA ASN A 37 -14.40 -0.42 -23.76
C ASN A 37 -14.90 0.05 -22.39
N GLY A 38 -14.30 1.09 -21.83
CA GLY A 38 -14.67 1.62 -20.52
C GLY A 38 -14.20 0.77 -19.35
N ARG A 39 -13.23 -0.11 -19.57
CA ARG A 39 -12.66 -0.96 -18.50
C ARG A 39 -11.43 -0.34 -17.91
N LEU A 40 -11.16 -0.66 -16.63
CA LEU A 40 -9.96 -0.22 -15.95
C LEU A 40 -8.71 -0.82 -16.62
N VAL A 41 -7.68 0.00 -16.77
CA VAL A 41 -6.40 -0.41 -17.36
C VAL A 41 -5.46 -0.87 -16.25
N PRO A 42 -5.04 -2.16 -16.22
CA PRO A 42 -4.09 -2.63 -15.20
C PRO A 42 -2.73 -1.97 -15.40
N ARG A 43 -2.04 -1.70 -14.28
CA ARG A 43 -0.65 -1.24 -14.34
C ARG A 43 0.24 -2.38 -14.81
N GLU A 44 1.30 -2.04 -15.52
CA GLU A 44 2.27 -3.02 -16.00
C GLU A 44 3.53 -3.02 -15.14
N GLY A 45 4.14 -4.19 -14.99
CA GLY A 45 5.45 -4.33 -14.36
C GLY A 45 5.48 -4.10 -12.86
N TYR A 46 4.33 -3.95 -12.21
CA TYR A 46 4.29 -3.77 -10.77
C TYR A 46 4.48 -5.09 -10.02
N ARG A 47 4.85 -4.99 -8.75
CA ARG A 47 4.90 -6.11 -7.81
C ARG A 47 3.99 -5.79 -6.63
N LEU A 48 3.32 -6.81 -6.12
CA LEU A 48 2.37 -6.63 -5.02
C LEU A 48 2.45 -7.80 -4.06
N ALA A 49 2.42 -7.49 -2.76
CA ALA A 49 2.32 -8.49 -1.71
C ALA A 49 1.46 -7.97 -0.58
N THR A 50 0.79 -8.87 0.12
CA THR A 50 0.04 -8.53 1.33
C THR A 50 0.70 -9.20 2.52
N LEU A 51 0.63 -8.52 3.67
CA LEU A 51 1.22 -9.00 4.91
C LEU A 51 0.13 -9.15 5.96
N ASN A 52 0.15 -10.29 6.66
CA ASN A 52 -0.78 -10.58 7.75
C ASN A 52 -2.26 -10.60 7.33
N CYS A 53 -2.53 -10.85 6.06
CA CYS A 53 -3.89 -10.92 5.51
C CYS A 53 -4.36 -12.35 5.26
N GLY A 54 -3.49 -13.34 5.49
CA GLY A 54 -3.78 -14.73 5.17
C GLY A 54 -3.96 -14.90 3.66
N GLU A 55 -5.01 -15.59 3.26
CA GLU A 55 -5.33 -15.80 1.85
C GLU A 55 -6.34 -14.78 1.32
N GLU A 56 -6.76 -13.84 2.16
CA GLU A 56 -7.75 -12.84 1.78
C GLU A 56 -7.12 -11.61 1.15
N ASP A 57 -7.94 -10.88 0.36
CA ASP A 57 -7.55 -9.56 -0.13
C ASP A 57 -7.30 -8.62 1.04
N PHE A 58 -6.42 -7.66 0.82
CA PHE A 58 -6.12 -6.63 1.83
C PHE A 58 -7.40 -5.95 2.35
N ALA A 59 -8.28 -5.52 1.45
CA ALA A 59 -9.51 -4.83 1.83
C ALA A 59 -10.41 -5.71 2.70
N VAL A 60 -10.62 -6.96 2.30
CA VAL A 60 -11.46 -7.91 3.05
C VAL A 60 -10.86 -8.21 4.41
N ALA A 61 -9.55 -8.45 4.44
CA ALA A 61 -8.84 -8.75 5.68
C ALA A 61 -8.92 -7.59 6.67
N CYS A 62 -8.74 -6.35 6.21
CA CYS A 62 -8.82 -5.16 7.04
C CYS A 62 -10.24 -4.95 7.60
N LEU A 63 -11.25 -5.08 6.76
CA LEU A 63 -12.64 -4.92 7.19
C LEU A 63 -13.02 -5.97 8.23
N ARG A 64 -12.61 -7.21 8.00
CA ARG A 64 -12.88 -8.30 8.94
C ARG A 64 -12.21 -8.06 10.28
N SER A 65 -10.97 -7.64 10.29
CA SER A 65 -10.23 -7.34 11.52
C SER A 65 -10.84 -6.18 12.28
N ASN A 66 -11.24 -5.12 11.58
CA ASN A 66 -11.90 -3.97 12.21
C ASN A 66 -13.20 -4.36 12.89
N LEU A 67 -14.01 -5.20 12.24
CA LEU A 67 -15.25 -5.69 12.82
C LEU A 67 -14.99 -6.60 14.02
N ARG A 68 -14.03 -7.52 13.90
CA ARG A 68 -13.69 -8.46 14.95
C ARG A 68 -13.23 -7.78 16.23
N TYR A 69 -12.41 -6.75 16.10
CA TYR A 69 -11.84 -6.04 17.25
C TYR A 69 -12.59 -4.76 17.61
N GLY A 70 -13.65 -4.43 16.88
CA GLY A 70 -14.43 -3.22 17.12
C GLY A 70 -13.63 -1.94 16.89
N LYS A 71 -12.68 -1.96 15.96
CA LYS A 71 -11.80 -0.82 15.66
C LYS A 71 -12.22 -0.10 14.40
N ASN A 72 -11.82 1.18 14.32
CA ASN A 72 -11.95 2.00 13.10
C ASN A 72 -13.40 2.10 12.58
N GLN A 73 -14.38 2.08 13.47
CA GLN A 73 -15.79 2.12 13.09
C GLN A 73 -16.34 3.53 12.95
N LYS A 74 -15.68 4.51 13.57
CA LYS A 74 -16.13 5.89 13.52
C LYS A 74 -15.58 6.59 12.28
N ARG A 75 -16.36 7.54 11.75
CA ARG A 75 -15.96 8.29 10.54
C ARG A 75 -14.62 9.01 10.71
N GLU A 76 -14.37 9.57 11.89
CA GLU A 76 -13.18 10.34 12.19
C GLU A 76 -11.95 9.50 12.52
N ASP A 77 -12.11 8.18 12.68
CA ASP A 77 -10.98 7.30 12.99
C ASP A 77 -10.05 7.18 11.79
N VAL A 78 -8.74 7.23 12.06
CA VAL A 78 -7.72 6.93 11.05
C VAL A 78 -7.78 5.42 10.78
N LYS A 79 -8.02 5.04 9.53
CA LYS A 79 -8.18 3.64 9.13
C LYS A 79 -6.90 3.01 8.62
N SER A 80 -6.05 3.81 8.02
CA SER A 80 -4.81 3.31 7.46
C SER A 80 -3.75 4.41 7.37
N HIS A 81 -2.51 3.98 7.28
CA HIS A 81 -1.37 4.85 6.99
C HIS A 81 -0.78 4.43 5.66
N HIS A 82 -0.49 5.40 4.82
CA HIS A 82 0.12 5.19 3.53
C HIS A 82 1.54 5.73 3.53
N TYR A 83 2.47 4.95 3.05
CA TYR A 83 3.87 5.33 2.93
C TYR A 83 4.31 5.16 1.49
N ILE A 84 5.11 6.08 1.01
CA ILE A 84 5.68 6.01 -0.33
C ILE A 84 7.17 6.18 -0.20
N ILE A 85 7.93 5.19 -0.68
CA ILE A 85 9.38 5.24 -0.74
C ILE A 85 9.75 5.40 -2.21
N SER A 86 10.33 6.54 -2.58
CA SER A 86 10.73 6.83 -3.95
C SER A 86 12.25 6.78 -4.06
N PHE A 87 12.74 6.04 -5.05
CA PHE A 87 14.17 5.91 -5.30
C PHE A 87 14.62 6.81 -6.45
N ASP A 88 15.83 7.33 -6.36
CA ASP A 88 16.43 8.10 -7.43
C ASP A 88 16.65 7.17 -8.65
N PRO A 89 16.39 7.62 -9.90
CA PRO A 89 16.64 6.79 -11.08
C PRO A 89 18.07 6.26 -11.15
N ARG A 90 19.03 6.99 -10.59
CA ARG A 90 20.43 6.56 -10.53
C ARG A 90 20.65 5.33 -9.68
N ASP A 91 19.75 5.03 -8.73
CA ASP A 91 19.85 3.80 -7.94
C ASP A 91 19.69 2.57 -8.83
N GLY A 92 18.86 2.67 -9.87
CA GLY A 92 18.73 1.60 -10.86
C GLY A 92 19.92 1.49 -11.79
N THR A 93 20.41 2.60 -12.31
CA THR A 93 21.51 2.60 -13.28
C THR A 93 22.86 2.36 -12.64
N ASP A 94 23.12 2.97 -11.48
CA ASP A 94 24.44 2.93 -10.84
C ASP A 94 24.58 1.81 -9.81
N ASN A 95 23.49 1.45 -9.13
CA ASN A 95 23.51 0.50 -8.02
C ASN A 95 22.71 -0.79 -8.29
N GLY A 96 22.13 -0.92 -9.48
CA GLY A 96 21.43 -2.12 -9.89
C GLY A 96 20.12 -2.38 -9.16
N LEU A 97 19.43 -1.33 -8.68
CA LEU A 97 18.13 -1.48 -8.06
C LEU A 97 17.11 -1.96 -9.10
N THR A 98 16.35 -2.99 -8.75
CA THR A 98 15.29 -3.52 -9.60
C THR A 98 13.95 -3.41 -8.86
N VAL A 99 12.84 -3.59 -9.59
CA VAL A 99 11.51 -3.61 -8.99
C VAL A 99 11.41 -4.70 -7.91
N ASP A 100 11.99 -5.88 -8.18
CA ASP A 100 11.98 -6.98 -7.22
C ASP A 100 12.77 -6.65 -5.94
N LYS A 101 13.92 -6.00 -6.08
CA LYS A 101 14.71 -5.56 -4.92
C LYS A 101 13.97 -4.49 -4.13
N ALA A 102 13.35 -3.53 -4.80
CA ALA A 102 12.58 -2.48 -4.14
C ALA A 102 11.38 -3.08 -3.39
N GLN A 103 10.70 -4.04 -4.00
CA GLN A 103 9.58 -4.74 -3.36
C GLN A 103 10.04 -5.46 -2.08
N SER A 104 11.16 -6.17 -2.13
CA SER A 104 11.73 -6.85 -0.97
C SER A 104 12.08 -5.87 0.15
N LEU A 105 12.63 -4.71 -0.20
CA LEU A 105 12.94 -3.67 0.79
C LEU A 105 11.67 -3.12 1.45
N GLY A 106 10.61 -2.92 0.67
CA GLY A 106 9.33 -2.48 1.19
C GLY A 106 8.69 -3.48 2.15
N GLU A 107 8.71 -4.76 1.79
CA GLU A 107 8.19 -5.83 2.64
C GLU A 107 8.98 -5.94 3.94
N GLU A 108 10.31 -5.86 3.85
CA GLU A 108 11.18 -5.87 5.03
C GLU A 108 10.90 -4.67 5.94
N PHE A 109 10.76 -3.49 5.36
CA PHE A 109 10.40 -2.28 6.10
C PHE A 109 9.11 -2.48 6.89
N CYS A 110 8.08 -3.04 6.26
CA CYS A 110 6.80 -3.31 6.92
C CYS A 110 6.94 -4.31 8.06
N ASN A 111 7.70 -5.37 7.84
CA ASN A 111 7.88 -6.41 8.85
C ASN A 111 8.64 -5.88 10.08
N GLU A 112 9.56 -4.95 9.88
CA GLU A 112 10.33 -4.36 10.97
C GLU A 112 9.56 -3.29 11.74
N HIS A 113 8.83 -2.44 11.02
CA HIS A 113 8.20 -1.26 11.62
C HIS A 113 6.74 -1.43 11.97
N PHE A 114 6.05 -2.35 11.32
CA PHE A 114 4.61 -2.58 11.54
C PHE A 114 4.30 -4.06 11.77
N PRO A 115 5.00 -4.73 12.71
CA PRO A 115 4.71 -6.13 12.98
C PRO A 115 3.29 -6.30 13.51
N GLY A 116 2.58 -7.30 13.02
CA GLY A 116 1.21 -7.59 13.44
C GLY A 116 0.13 -6.72 12.82
N HIS A 117 0.49 -5.79 11.91
CA HIS A 117 -0.48 -5.03 11.14
C HIS A 117 -0.69 -5.67 9.77
N GLN A 118 -1.91 -5.60 9.29
CA GLN A 118 -2.21 -5.98 7.91
C GLN A 118 -1.73 -4.87 6.98
N ALA A 119 -1.08 -5.26 5.91
CA ALA A 119 -0.49 -4.29 5.00
C ALA A 119 -0.52 -4.80 3.56
N ILE A 120 -0.48 -3.86 2.63
CA ILE A 120 -0.24 -4.14 1.22
C ILE A 120 0.99 -3.34 0.79
N VAL A 121 1.89 -4.01 0.09
CA VAL A 121 3.14 -3.42 -0.43
C VAL A 121 3.12 -3.58 -1.93
N CYS A 122 3.17 -2.48 -2.66
CA CYS A 122 3.13 -2.48 -4.11
C CYS A 122 4.23 -1.59 -4.67
N THR A 123 5.08 -2.15 -5.51
CA THR A 123 6.17 -1.42 -6.15
C THR A 123 5.82 -1.15 -7.60
N HIS A 124 5.90 0.12 -7.99
CA HIS A 124 5.73 0.56 -9.36
C HIS A 124 7.08 0.83 -9.99
N PRO A 125 7.30 0.41 -11.26
CA PRO A 125 8.59 0.60 -11.92
C PRO A 125 8.88 2.04 -12.33
N ASP A 126 7.83 2.84 -12.54
CA ASP A 126 7.95 4.21 -13.00
C ASP A 126 7.24 5.17 -12.08
N GLY A 127 7.81 6.35 -11.88
CA GLY A 127 7.15 7.45 -11.20
C GLY A 127 6.23 8.22 -12.14
N HIS A 128 5.88 9.44 -11.75
CA HIS A 128 5.06 10.33 -12.56
C HIS A 128 5.70 10.57 -13.93
N ASN A 129 4.89 10.53 -14.97
CA ASN A 129 5.33 10.78 -16.35
C ASN A 129 6.43 9.82 -16.82
N HIS A 130 6.43 8.59 -16.35
CA HIS A 130 7.43 7.58 -16.71
C HIS A 130 8.86 8.08 -16.47
N SER A 131 9.08 8.75 -15.34
CA SER A 131 10.38 9.34 -14.98
C SER A 131 11.45 8.30 -14.66
N GLY A 132 11.10 7.03 -14.60
CA GLY A 132 12.03 5.96 -14.26
C GLY A 132 12.32 5.82 -12.77
N ASN A 133 11.56 6.52 -11.93
CA ASN A 133 11.70 6.42 -10.48
C ASN A 133 10.94 5.21 -9.97
N ILE A 134 11.66 4.19 -9.53
CA ILE A 134 11.03 3.06 -8.85
C ILE A 134 10.50 3.58 -7.51
N HIS A 135 9.25 3.28 -7.20
CA HIS A 135 8.67 3.70 -5.94
C HIS A 135 7.79 2.60 -5.34
N VAL A 136 7.83 2.52 -4.01
CA VAL A 136 7.10 1.52 -3.24
C VAL A 136 5.96 2.20 -2.51
N HIS A 137 4.74 1.74 -2.76
CA HIS A 137 3.56 2.17 -2.02
C HIS A 137 3.26 1.15 -0.95
N ILE A 138 3.04 1.62 0.27
CA ILE A 138 2.71 0.78 1.41
C ILE A 138 1.44 1.33 2.06
N ALA A 139 0.42 0.50 2.19
CA ALA A 139 -0.76 0.84 2.97
C ALA A 139 -0.86 -0.10 4.15
N VAL A 140 -0.91 0.45 5.36
CA VAL A 140 -0.94 -0.31 6.60
C VAL A 140 -2.24 -0.02 7.32
N SER A 141 -2.99 -1.07 7.68
CA SER A 141 -4.18 -0.92 8.48
C SER A 141 -3.81 -0.41 9.88
N TYR A 142 -4.57 0.55 10.37
CA TYR A 142 -4.33 1.09 11.71
C TYR A 142 -4.57 0.07 12.82
N THR A 143 -5.41 -0.95 12.55
CA THR A 143 -5.71 -1.99 13.53
C THR A 143 -4.56 -3.00 13.63
N HIS A 144 -3.98 -3.11 14.82
CA HIS A 144 -3.01 -4.16 15.11
C HIS A 144 -3.75 -5.48 15.35
N LEU A 145 -3.27 -6.57 14.78
CA LEU A 145 -3.93 -7.88 14.92
C LEU A 145 -3.97 -8.39 16.37
N ARG A 146 -3.07 -7.90 17.22
CA ARG A 146 -3.05 -8.22 18.66
C ARG A 146 -3.71 -7.15 19.52
N ALA A 147 -4.45 -6.20 18.92
CA ALA A 147 -5.10 -5.13 19.68
C ALA A 147 -6.06 -5.68 20.72
N HIS A 148 -6.75 -6.76 20.40
CA HIS A 148 -7.67 -7.43 21.31
C HIS A 148 -6.93 -7.99 22.54
N GLU A 149 -5.82 -8.69 22.32
CA GLU A 149 -5.00 -9.24 23.40
C GLU A 149 -4.48 -8.12 24.30
N THR A 150 -4.00 -7.05 23.69
CA THR A 150 -3.49 -5.89 24.44
C THR A 150 -4.60 -5.26 25.28
N SER A 151 -5.81 -5.16 24.72
CA SER A 151 -6.95 -4.61 25.46
C SER A 151 -7.35 -5.46 26.66
N GLN A 152 -7.18 -6.76 26.57
CA GLN A 152 -7.46 -7.67 27.67
C GLN A 152 -6.47 -7.56 28.82
N ASP A 153 -5.26 -7.19 28.50
CA ASP A 153 -4.21 -7.04 29.49
C ASP A 153 -4.36 -5.77 30.30
N LEU A 154 -5.23 -4.91 29.89
CA LEU A 154 -5.53 -3.67 30.60
C LEU A 154 -6.62 -3.86 31.64
#